data_85fb8a11f929ddd2bb0a08f4974525b4
#
_entry.id   85fb8a11f929ddd2bb0a08f4974525b4
#
_cell.length_a   1.000
_cell.length_b   1.000
_cell.length_c   1.000
_cell.angle_alpha   90.00
_cell.angle_beta   90.00
_cell.angle_gamma   90.00
#
_symmetry.space_group_name_H-M   'P 1'
#
loop_
_entity.id
_entity.type
_entity.pdbx_description
1 polymer ?
#
loop_
_entity_poly.entity_id
_entity_poly.type
_entity_poly.pdbx_seq_one_letter_code
_entity_poly.pdbx_strand_id
1 'polypeptide(L)'
;QALTLLMATIVPPKLLLLDEHTAALDPKAAAKIMKLTQEIVKKHHITCLMVTHQMQQALEVGNRTIMMNDGHIVIDIKGEQRENMSVYDLMERFHANTGSNLADDRILLAK
;
A
#
# COMPACT_ATOMS: atom_id res chain seq x y z
N GLN A 1 9.95 5.89 -11.94
CA GLN A 1 9.36 4.62 -11.50
C GLN A 1 9.32 3.59 -12.63
N ALA A 2 9.02 4.03 -13.86
CA ALA A 2 9.04 3.11 -15.00
C ALA A 2 10.44 2.55 -15.24
N LEU A 3 11.46 3.37 -15.02
CA LEU A 3 12.84 2.91 -15.15
C LEU A 3 13.18 1.86 -14.10
N THR A 4 12.69 2.05 -12.86
CA THR A 4 12.88 1.09 -11.79
C THR A 4 12.27 -0.26 -12.16
N LEU A 5 11.05 -0.25 -12.73
CA LEU A 5 10.38 -1.47 -13.14
C LEU A 5 11.13 -2.15 -14.29
N LEU A 6 11.64 -1.36 -15.23
CA LEU A 6 12.41 -1.91 -16.34
C LEU A 6 13.67 -2.60 -15.84
N MET A 7 14.37 -1.98 -14.89
CA MET A 7 15.56 -2.59 -14.32
C MET A 7 15.24 -3.85 -13.55
N ALA A 8 14.11 -3.88 -12.87
CA ALA A 8 13.67 -5.08 -12.17
C ALA A 8 13.41 -6.23 -13.14
N THR A 9 13.00 -5.92 -14.38
CA THR A 9 12.78 -6.92 -15.41
C THR A 9 14.10 -7.50 -15.91
N ILE A 10 15.12 -6.66 -16.04
CA ILE A 10 16.43 -7.08 -16.55
C ILE A 10 17.23 -7.82 -15.49
N VAL A 11 17.25 -7.29 -14.28
CA VAL A 11 17.97 -7.89 -13.14
C VAL A 11 17.02 -7.91 -11.96
N PRO A 12 16.20 -8.97 -11.83
CA PRO A 12 15.18 -9.01 -10.78
C PRO A 12 15.81 -8.92 -9.38
N PRO A 13 15.41 -7.95 -8.56
CA PRO A 13 15.90 -7.83 -7.19
C PRO A 13 15.22 -8.84 -6.29
N LYS A 14 15.80 -9.09 -5.12
CA LYS A 14 15.15 -9.91 -4.11
C LYS A 14 14.06 -9.11 -3.39
N LEU A 15 14.22 -7.81 -3.32
CA LEU A 15 13.27 -6.92 -2.67
C LEU A 15 13.11 -5.66 -3.54
N LEU A 16 11.87 -5.34 -3.85
CA LEU A 16 11.54 -4.14 -4.61
C LEU A 16 10.79 -3.19 -3.70
N LEU A 17 11.29 -1.97 -3.57
CA LEU A 17 10.64 -0.93 -2.76
C LEU A 17 10.03 0.11 -3.69
N LEU A 18 8.74 0.36 -3.55
CA LEU A 18 8.02 1.32 -4.37
C LEU A 18 7.27 2.29 -3.45
N ASP A 19 7.60 3.57 -3.55
CA ASP A 19 7.00 4.60 -2.71
C ASP A 19 6.08 5.46 -3.57
N GLU A 20 4.78 5.19 -3.49
CA GLU A 20 3.74 5.94 -4.22
C GLU A 20 4.06 6.14 -5.69
N HIS A 21 4.51 5.07 -6.32
CA HIS A 21 5.06 5.16 -7.69
C HIS A 21 4.03 5.52 -8.76
N THR A 22 2.75 5.57 -8.42
CA THR A 22 1.72 5.98 -9.37
C THR A 22 1.08 7.32 -9.00
N ALA A 23 1.56 7.97 -7.93
CA ALA A 23 0.90 9.17 -7.40
C ALA A 23 0.89 10.35 -8.37
N ALA A 24 1.93 10.48 -9.19
CA ALA A 24 2.05 11.60 -10.12
C ALA A 24 1.44 11.32 -11.49
N LEU A 25 0.85 10.14 -11.68
CA LEU A 25 0.31 9.72 -12.98
C LEU A 25 -1.19 9.95 -13.05
N ASP A 26 -1.71 10.10 -14.28
CA ASP A 26 -3.16 10.13 -14.45
C ASP A 26 -3.72 8.73 -14.16
N PRO A 27 -5.04 8.60 -13.91
CA PRO A 27 -5.62 7.32 -13.51
C PRO A 27 -5.37 6.17 -14.49
N LYS A 28 -5.38 6.48 -15.79
CA LYS A 28 -5.18 5.44 -16.80
C LYS A 28 -3.74 4.94 -16.81
N ALA A 29 -2.79 5.87 -16.76
CA ALA A 29 -1.38 5.51 -16.71
C ALA A 29 -1.05 4.81 -15.40
N ALA A 30 -1.63 5.27 -14.29
CA ALA A 30 -1.43 4.63 -12.99
C ALA A 30 -1.90 3.18 -13.00
N ALA A 31 -3.05 2.91 -13.61
CA ALA A 31 -3.58 1.56 -13.70
C ALA A 31 -2.65 0.64 -14.50
N LYS A 32 -2.08 1.14 -15.59
CA LYS A 32 -1.16 0.36 -16.41
C LYS A 32 0.13 0.05 -15.66
N ILE A 33 0.69 1.04 -14.96
CA ILE A 33 1.92 0.84 -14.19
C ILE A 33 1.67 -0.13 -13.04
N MET A 34 0.52 -0.03 -12.39
CA MET A 34 0.18 -0.94 -11.30
C MET A 34 0.06 -2.38 -11.79
N LYS A 35 -0.59 -2.57 -12.93
CA LYS A 35 -0.73 -3.89 -13.52
C LYS A 35 0.62 -4.47 -13.90
N LEU A 36 1.48 -3.65 -14.51
CA LEU A 36 2.82 -4.06 -14.88
C LEU A 36 3.64 -4.44 -13.65
N THR A 37 3.54 -3.66 -12.58
CA THR A 37 4.23 -3.95 -11.33
C THR A 37 3.82 -5.31 -10.79
N GLN A 38 2.53 -5.59 -10.76
CA GLN A 38 2.03 -6.86 -10.25
C GLN A 38 2.51 -8.03 -11.11
N GLU A 39 2.52 -7.85 -12.41
CA GLU A 39 2.98 -8.90 -13.32
C GLU A 39 4.46 -9.21 -13.15
N ILE A 40 5.29 -8.18 -13.00
CA ILE A 40 6.71 -8.35 -12.79
C ILE A 40 7.00 -9.03 -11.46
N VAL A 41 6.33 -8.59 -10.40
CA VAL A 41 6.50 -9.16 -9.08
C VAL A 41 6.12 -10.64 -9.09
N LYS A 42 5.02 -10.97 -9.72
CA LYS A 42 4.56 -12.36 -9.79
C LYS A 42 5.47 -13.22 -10.66
N LYS A 43 5.87 -12.70 -11.81
CA LYS A 43 6.68 -13.46 -12.76
C LYS A 43 8.05 -13.82 -12.20
N HIS A 44 8.67 -12.89 -11.50
CA HIS A 44 10.02 -13.06 -10.97
C HIS A 44 10.06 -13.42 -9.50
N HIS A 45 8.90 -13.66 -8.88
CA HIS A 45 8.80 -14.00 -7.45
C HIS A 45 9.52 -13.01 -6.56
N ILE A 46 9.34 -11.72 -6.85
CA ILE A 46 9.98 -10.64 -6.11
C ILE A 46 9.17 -10.33 -4.86
N THR A 47 9.86 -10.12 -3.73
CA THR A 47 9.21 -9.56 -2.56
C THR A 47 9.10 -8.06 -2.78
N CYS A 48 7.90 -7.53 -2.72
CA CYS A 48 7.66 -6.12 -3.01
C CYS A 48 7.01 -5.43 -1.82
N LEU A 49 7.58 -4.31 -1.41
CA LEU A 49 7.00 -3.45 -0.39
C LEU A 49 6.59 -2.15 -1.07
N MET A 50 5.30 -1.88 -1.07
CA MET A 50 4.74 -0.70 -1.72
C MET A 50 4.12 0.23 -0.69
N VAL A 51 4.43 1.51 -0.78
CA VAL A 51 3.87 2.53 0.08
C VAL A 51 2.85 3.35 -0.71
N THR A 52 1.67 3.52 -0.16
CA THR A 52 0.62 4.30 -0.80
C THR A 52 -0.24 5.00 0.26
N HIS A 53 -0.81 6.15 -0.10
CA HIS A 53 -1.78 6.85 0.73
C HIS A 53 -3.21 6.51 0.33
N GLN A 54 -3.39 5.71 -0.72
CA GLN A 54 -4.72 5.35 -1.20
C GLN A 54 -5.15 4.03 -0.57
N MET A 55 -6.14 4.09 0.31
CA MET A 55 -6.59 2.92 1.04
C MET A 55 -7.16 1.83 0.14
N GLN A 56 -7.89 2.22 -0.90
CA GLN A 56 -8.43 1.26 -1.85
C GLN A 56 -7.30 0.47 -2.51
N GLN A 57 -6.26 1.17 -2.94
CA GLN A 57 -5.10 0.53 -3.55
C GLN A 57 -4.40 -0.40 -2.56
N ALA A 58 -4.29 0.02 -1.31
CA ALA A 58 -3.66 -0.78 -0.27
C ALA A 58 -4.40 -2.08 -0.02
N LEU A 59 -5.71 -2.10 -0.23
CA LEU A 59 -6.52 -3.31 -0.06
C LEU A 59 -6.52 -4.20 -1.28
N GLU A 60 -6.30 -3.64 -2.46
CA GLU A 60 -6.40 -4.39 -3.71
C GLU A 60 -5.08 -4.95 -4.21
N VAL A 61 -3.98 -4.29 -3.90
CA VAL A 61 -2.68 -4.66 -4.43
C VAL A 61 -1.91 -5.48 -3.42
N GLY A 62 -1.22 -6.51 -3.90
CA GLY A 62 -0.44 -7.38 -3.03
C GLY A 62 -1.31 -8.34 -2.24
N ASN A 63 -0.73 -8.93 -1.21
CA ASN A 63 -1.43 -9.93 -0.41
C ASN A 63 -1.47 -9.62 1.09
N ARG A 64 -0.86 -8.51 1.49
CA ARG A 64 -0.81 -8.11 2.89
C ARG A 64 -0.84 -6.59 2.95
N THR A 65 -1.65 -6.06 3.87
CA THR A 65 -1.76 -4.62 4.06
C THR A 65 -1.35 -4.26 5.47
N ILE A 66 -0.46 -3.29 5.57
CA ILE A 66 0.03 -2.78 6.86
C ILE A 66 -0.28 -1.30 6.90
N MET A 67 -0.86 -0.84 8.00
CA MET A 67 -1.03 0.60 8.24
C MET A 67 -0.20 1.00 9.42
N MET A 68 0.48 2.13 9.28
CA MET A 68 1.35 2.65 10.32
C MET A 68 0.85 4.00 10.80
N ASN A 69 1.09 4.28 12.07
CA ASN A 69 0.78 5.55 12.65
C ASN A 69 1.80 5.85 13.74
N ASP A 70 2.38 7.03 13.66
CA ASP A 70 3.32 7.51 14.68
C ASP A 70 4.46 6.51 14.95
N GLY A 71 5.01 5.95 13.87
CA GLY A 71 6.13 5.03 13.97
C GLY A 71 5.78 3.61 14.38
N HIS A 72 4.50 3.31 14.52
CA HIS A 72 4.05 1.99 14.94
C HIS A 72 3.13 1.36 13.90
N ILE A 73 3.15 0.03 13.84
CA ILE A 73 2.21 -0.71 13.03
C ILE A 73 0.91 -0.82 13.81
N VAL A 74 -0.17 -0.27 13.26
CA VAL A 74 -1.47 -0.30 13.94
C VAL A 74 -2.44 -1.29 13.31
N ILE A 75 -2.23 -1.67 12.04
CA ILE A 75 -3.03 -2.67 11.35
C ILE A 75 -2.11 -3.53 10.51
N ASP A 76 -2.34 -4.84 10.56
CA ASP A 76 -1.59 -5.81 9.77
C ASP A 76 -2.56 -6.91 9.41
N ILE A 77 -3.03 -6.93 8.16
CA ILE A 77 -4.05 -7.86 7.71
C ILE A 77 -3.63 -8.59 6.45
N LYS A 78 -4.06 -9.85 6.34
CA LYS A 78 -3.79 -10.69 5.19
C LYS A 78 -4.87 -11.76 5.09
N GLY A 79 -4.92 -12.46 3.94
CA GLY A 79 -5.83 -13.57 3.72
C GLY A 79 -7.29 -13.14 3.73
N GLU A 80 -8.15 -13.99 4.29
CA GLU A 80 -9.59 -13.76 4.29
C GLU A 80 -9.99 -12.47 4.99
N GLN A 81 -9.29 -12.14 6.06
CA GLN A 81 -9.57 -10.92 6.80
C GLN A 81 -9.43 -9.70 5.89
N ARG A 82 -8.40 -9.71 5.06
CA ARG A 82 -8.16 -8.61 4.13
C ARG A 82 -9.16 -8.63 2.97
N GLU A 83 -9.47 -9.81 2.45
CA GLU A 83 -10.38 -9.95 1.32
C GLU A 83 -11.79 -9.47 1.62
N ASN A 84 -12.20 -9.62 2.86
CA ASN A 84 -13.54 -9.23 3.29
C ASN A 84 -13.63 -7.81 3.84
N MET A 85 -12.53 -7.06 3.77
CA MET A 85 -12.47 -5.73 4.34
C MET A 85 -12.68 -4.65 3.29
N SER A 86 -13.53 -3.69 3.58
CA SER A 86 -13.73 -2.52 2.73
C SER A 86 -12.88 -1.36 3.26
N VAL A 87 -12.80 -0.28 2.48
CA VAL A 87 -12.10 0.93 2.93
C VAL A 87 -12.73 1.46 4.21
N TYR A 88 -14.06 1.40 4.31
CA TYR A 88 -14.76 1.83 5.51
C TYR A 88 -14.34 0.99 6.72
N ASP A 89 -14.30 -0.32 6.56
CA ASP A 89 -13.88 -1.22 7.63
C ASP A 89 -12.44 -0.94 8.06
N LEU A 90 -11.59 -0.66 7.10
CA LEU A 90 -10.19 -0.34 7.37
C LEU A 90 -10.07 0.94 8.18
N MET A 91 -10.84 1.96 7.81
CA MET A 91 -10.86 3.23 8.52
C MET A 91 -11.37 3.07 9.95
N GLU A 92 -12.45 2.31 10.12
CA GLU A 92 -12.99 2.04 11.45
C GLU A 92 -11.98 1.34 12.33
N ARG A 93 -11.30 0.36 11.78
CA ARG A 93 -10.28 -0.38 12.50
C ARG A 93 -9.10 0.51 12.86
N PHE A 94 -8.71 1.37 11.94
CA PHE A 94 -7.63 2.32 12.17
C PHE A 94 -7.98 3.24 13.34
N HIS A 95 -9.18 3.79 13.36
CA HIS A 95 -9.62 4.65 14.45
C HIS A 95 -9.69 3.90 15.79
N ALA A 96 -10.16 2.67 15.76
CA ALA A 96 -10.23 1.86 16.96
C ALA A 96 -8.84 1.56 17.53
N ASN A 97 -7.88 1.28 16.66
CA ASN A 97 -6.54 0.92 17.09
C ASN A 97 -5.68 2.12 17.48
N THR A 98 -5.97 3.30 16.95
CA THR A 98 -5.25 4.52 17.31
C THR A 98 -5.97 5.30 18.38
N GLY A 99 -7.23 4.96 18.63
CA GLY A 99 -8.02 5.62 19.65
C GLY A 99 -8.54 6.97 19.22
N SER A 100 -9.40 7.53 20.06
CA SER A 100 -9.98 8.84 19.80
C SER A 100 -8.94 9.94 19.85
N ASN A 101 -7.80 9.66 20.45
CA ASN A 101 -6.74 10.65 20.55
C ASN A 101 -6.26 11.16 19.21
N LEU A 102 -6.26 10.29 18.23
CA LEU A 102 -5.83 10.69 16.90
C LEU A 102 -6.73 11.78 16.34
N ALA A 103 -8.03 11.62 16.54
CA ALA A 103 -8.97 12.60 16.08
C ALA A 103 -8.85 13.91 16.83
N ASP A 104 -8.56 13.84 18.12
CA ASP A 104 -8.43 15.02 18.94
C ASP A 104 -7.12 15.74 18.69
N ASP A 105 -6.05 14.99 18.59
CA ASP A 105 -4.73 15.57 18.49
C ASP A 105 -4.44 16.09 17.13
N ARG A 106 -5.02 15.55 16.30
CA ARG A 106 -4.64 15.90 15.08
C ARG A 106 -5.60 16.49 14.44
N ILE A 107 -6.26 16.32 15.11
CA ILE A 107 -7.01 17.03 14.72
C ILE A 107 -6.55 18.14 14.94
N LEU A 108 -5.91 17.76 15.57
CA LEU A 108 -5.37 18.31 15.62
C LEU A 108 -4.45 18.28 15.26
N LEU A 109 -4.06 17.73 15.20
CA LEU A 109 -3.25 17.54 14.78
C LEU A 109 -2.91 17.38 14.18
N ALA A 110 -3.29 17.27 14.09
CA ALA A 110 -3.05 16.94 13.72
C ALA A 110 -2.34 16.70 13.87
N LYS A 111 -1.87 16.51 14.33
CA LYS A 111 -1.08 16.29 14.49
C LYS A 111 -0.49 16.17 14.04
#